data_557de951d442f7c5e00b73724d1e7469
#
_entry.id   557de951d442f7c5e00b73724d1e7469
#
_cell.length_a   1.000
_cell.length_b   1.000
_cell.length_c   1.000
_cell.angle_alpha   90.00
_cell.angle_beta   90.00
_cell.angle_gamma   90.00
#
_symmetry.space_group_name_H-M   'P 1'
#
loop_
_entity.id
_entity.type
_entity.pdbx_description
1 polymer ?
#
loop_
_entity_poly.entity_id
_entity_poly.type
_entity_poly.pdbx_seq_one_letter_code
_entity_poly.pdbx_strand_id
1 'polypeptide(L)'
;MKPIQSIKAIQYRAYGAYAENRFVDLPAPVANDGQVLVRMRTVGINPLDNTFRSGHHYAATPENLPRVGGQMGAGVVVDTKSPSFKVGDRVFVTGPGFGVIADGTWRELVAAPAASLMPIPSHIDDDHAAAFLAGAGYLVGYLVLTEFVAFKPAQSVLAPGIGGAVGMESVQIARKLGASLAISTASTSAKAEKAHAGGYEHVIDLSRESLRDGVMRLTGGKGVDVIIDGVGGKLTGEALGCLLPGGTYAVVGYAGGREASVNLTDIIWKAAKVRGFTFRAFAPETLAAAQKTLIGYLSEGAIQPTIAKVFPLSDAADAVRHLIEERPFGRVLMRVED
;
A
#
# COMPACT_ATOMS: atom_id res chain seq x y z
N MET A 1 -33.65 -11.75 -10.12
CA MET A 1 -33.13 -10.52 -10.76
C MET A 1 -32.79 -10.81 -12.21
N LYS A 2 -33.03 -9.86 -13.13
CA LYS A 2 -32.55 -10.01 -14.51
C LYS A 2 -31.03 -10.05 -14.50
N PRO A 3 -30.38 -10.90 -15.31
CA PRO A 3 -28.94 -10.94 -15.38
C PRO A 3 -28.40 -9.58 -15.83
N ILE A 4 -27.37 -9.08 -15.13
CA ILE A 4 -26.66 -7.85 -15.52
C ILE A 4 -25.90 -8.19 -16.79
N GLN A 5 -26.17 -7.46 -17.87
CA GLN A 5 -25.55 -7.73 -19.18
C GLN A 5 -24.27 -6.92 -19.39
N SER A 6 -24.20 -5.71 -18.84
CA SER A 6 -23.08 -4.79 -19.00
C SER A 6 -22.72 -4.13 -17.67
N ILE A 7 -21.46 -3.81 -17.48
CA ILE A 7 -20.90 -3.14 -16.30
C ILE A 7 -19.98 -1.99 -16.72
N LYS A 8 -19.85 -0.99 -15.87
CA LYS A 8 -18.84 0.06 -16.01
C LYS A 8 -17.48 -0.41 -15.46
N ALA A 9 -16.42 -0.01 -16.17
CA ALA A 9 -15.05 -0.35 -15.82
C ALA A 9 -14.06 0.74 -16.29
N ILE A 10 -12.88 0.77 -15.66
CA ILE A 10 -11.74 1.54 -16.15
C ILE A 10 -10.80 0.61 -16.90
N GLN A 11 -10.75 0.77 -18.22
CA GLN A 11 -9.91 -0.02 -19.10
C GLN A 11 -8.89 0.84 -19.82
N TYR A 12 -7.64 0.40 -19.88
CA TYR A 12 -6.63 0.97 -20.77
C TYR A 12 -6.31 -0.02 -21.90
N ARG A 13 -6.18 0.51 -23.14
CA ARG A 13 -5.91 -0.24 -24.37
C ARG A 13 -4.52 0.01 -24.91
N ALA A 14 -3.84 0.99 -24.37
CA ALA A 14 -2.44 1.30 -24.63
C ALA A 14 -1.77 1.71 -23.30
N TYR A 15 -0.48 1.48 -23.21
CA TYR A 15 0.32 2.06 -22.12
C TYR A 15 0.62 3.53 -22.44
N GLY A 16 0.74 4.39 -21.40
CA GLY A 16 1.11 5.78 -21.64
C GLY A 16 0.51 6.78 -20.67
N ALA A 17 -0.30 7.73 -21.15
CA ALA A 17 -0.83 8.86 -20.38
C ALA A 17 -1.99 8.49 -19.44
N TYR A 18 -2.26 9.32 -18.42
CA TYR A 18 -3.39 9.10 -17.48
C TYR A 18 -4.73 8.93 -18.20
N ALA A 19 -4.94 9.63 -19.32
CA ALA A 19 -6.15 9.54 -20.15
C ALA A 19 -6.40 8.16 -20.77
N GLU A 20 -5.43 7.24 -20.73
CA GLU A 20 -5.67 5.85 -21.13
C GLU A 20 -6.54 5.09 -20.13
N ASN A 21 -6.70 5.56 -18.90
CA ASN A 21 -7.72 5.07 -17.96
C ASN A 21 -9.12 5.49 -18.43
N ARG A 22 -9.72 4.72 -19.32
CA ARG A 22 -11.00 5.05 -19.97
C ARG A 22 -12.17 4.40 -19.22
N PHE A 23 -13.20 5.17 -18.95
CA PHE A 23 -14.46 4.68 -18.42
C PHE A 23 -15.29 4.07 -19.57
N VAL A 24 -15.53 2.76 -19.51
CA VAL A 24 -16.12 1.99 -20.61
C VAL A 24 -17.18 1.02 -20.12
N ASP A 25 -18.04 0.58 -21.04
CA ASP A 25 -18.94 -0.54 -20.84
C ASP A 25 -18.26 -1.85 -21.25
N LEU A 26 -18.35 -2.87 -20.37
CA LEU A 26 -17.85 -4.21 -20.62
C LEU A 26 -18.94 -5.24 -20.33
N PRO A 27 -18.92 -6.44 -20.95
CA PRO A 27 -19.78 -7.53 -20.55
C PRO A 27 -19.64 -7.86 -19.07
N ALA A 28 -20.76 -8.12 -18.39
CA ALA A 28 -20.71 -8.51 -16.98
C ALA A 28 -20.02 -9.87 -16.83
N PRO A 29 -19.07 -10.02 -15.88
CA PRO A 29 -18.44 -11.31 -15.62
C PRO A 29 -19.42 -12.28 -14.96
N VAL A 30 -19.19 -13.57 -15.17
CA VAL A 30 -19.91 -14.66 -14.53
C VAL A 30 -18.92 -15.43 -13.66
N ALA A 31 -19.34 -15.79 -12.45
CA ALA A 31 -18.52 -16.63 -11.58
C ALA A 31 -18.50 -18.06 -12.09
N ASN A 32 -17.30 -18.63 -12.26
CA ASN A 32 -17.05 -20.04 -12.53
C ASN A 32 -16.88 -20.83 -11.21
N ASP A 33 -16.76 -22.14 -11.30
CA ASP A 33 -16.54 -23.00 -10.13
C ASP A 33 -15.34 -22.51 -9.28
N GLY A 34 -15.55 -22.39 -7.97
CA GLY A 34 -14.57 -21.87 -7.03
C GLY A 34 -14.46 -20.33 -7.02
N GLN A 35 -15.21 -19.62 -7.85
CA GLN A 35 -15.21 -18.16 -7.88
C GLN A 35 -16.44 -17.57 -7.17
N VAL A 36 -16.31 -16.31 -6.82
CA VAL A 36 -17.30 -15.48 -6.17
C VAL A 36 -17.49 -14.21 -6.99
N LEU A 37 -18.72 -13.82 -7.29
CA LEU A 37 -19.02 -12.57 -7.96
C LEU A 37 -19.24 -11.48 -6.91
N VAL A 38 -18.39 -10.48 -6.93
CA VAL A 38 -18.36 -9.37 -5.98
C VAL A 38 -18.77 -8.08 -6.69
N ARG A 39 -19.76 -7.38 -6.14
CA ARG A 39 -20.05 -5.99 -6.49
C ARG A 39 -19.10 -5.11 -5.72
N MET A 40 -18.22 -4.44 -6.44
CA MET A 40 -17.29 -3.49 -5.84
C MET A 40 -18.03 -2.27 -5.29
N ARG A 41 -17.56 -1.73 -4.17
CA ARG A 41 -18.06 -0.52 -3.52
C ARG A 41 -17.01 0.59 -3.55
N THR A 42 -15.82 0.25 -3.11
CA THR A 42 -14.68 1.18 -3.10
C THR A 42 -13.43 0.43 -3.53
N VAL A 43 -12.64 1.04 -4.39
CA VAL A 43 -11.38 0.48 -4.89
C VAL A 43 -10.22 1.39 -4.56
N GLY A 44 -9.08 0.79 -4.22
CA GLY A 44 -7.85 1.52 -3.93
C GLY A 44 -7.05 1.84 -5.18
N ILE A 45 -6.24 2.90 -5.09
CA ILE A 45 -5.24 3.25 -6.08
C ILE A 45 -3.86 3.22 -5.40
N ASN A 46 -2.89 2.60 -6.03
CA ASN A 46 -1.51 2.63 -5.56
C ASN A 46 -0.52 3.02 -6.67
N PRO A 47 0.71 3.44 -6.34
CA PRO A 47 1.70 3.81 -7.37
C PRO A 47 2.01 2.70 -8.38
N LEU A 48 1.84 1.43 -7.99
CA LEU A 48 2.09 0.29 -8.87
C LEU A 48 1.04 0.22 -10.00
N ASP A 49 -0.22 0.59 -9.76
CA ASP A 49 -1.25 0.68 -10.80
C ASP A 49 -0.80 1.67 -11.90
N ASN A 50 -0.22 2.82 -11.48
CA ASN A 50 0.34 3.78 -12.42
C ASN A 50 1.56 3.22 -13.17
N THR A 51 2.43 2.47 -12.49
CA THR A 51 3.63 1.87 -13.10
C THR A 51 3.24 0.87 -14.21
N PHE A 52 2.17 0.09 -14.01
CA PHE A 52 1.61 -0.80 -15.04
C PHE A 52 1.01 -0.01 -16.18
N ARG A 53 0.05 0.88 -15.90
CA ARG A 53 -0.65 1.67 -16.91
C ARG A 53 0.31 2.51 -17.77
N SER A 54 1.39 3.03 -17.20
CA SER A 54 2.38 3.83 -17.91
C SER A 54 3.38 3.00 -18.74
N GLY A 55 3.36 1.66 -18.61
CA GLY A 55 4.28 0.78 -19.35
C GLY A 55 5.67 0.63 -18.71
N HIS A 56 5.88 1.14 -17.50
CA HIS A 56 7.18 1.10 -16.82
C HIS A 56 7.42 -0.16 -15.97
N HIS A 57 6.51 -1.12 -16.00
CA HIS A 57 6.67 -2.40 -15.31
C HIS A 57 7.11 -3.49 -16.30
N TYR A 58 7.94 -4.44 -15.83
CA TYR A 58 8.43 -5.53 -16.70
C TYR A 58 7.31 -6.42 -17.29
N ALA A 59 6.16 -6.53 -16.61
CA ALA A 59 4.98 -7.24 -17.09
C ALA A 59 4.04 -6.36 -17.94
N ALA A 60 4.38 -5.11 -18.23
CA ALA A 60 3.62 -4.25 -19.12
C ALA A 60 3.99 -4.56 -20.57
N THR A 61 3.44 -5.66 -21.11
CA THR A 61 3.66 -6.13 -22.48
C THR A 61 2.38 -6.00 -23.31
N PRO A 62 2.47 -5.88 -24.64
CA PRO A 62 1.29 -5.74 -25.52
C PRO A 62 0.24 -6.84 -25.34
N GLU A 63 0.67 -8.07 -24.99
CA GLU A 63 -0.20 -9.23 -24.78
C GLU A 63 -1.12 -9.06 -23.56
N ASN A 64 -0.75 -8.16 -22.64
CA ASN A 64 -1.55 -7.84 -21.44
C ASN A 64 -2.60 -6.75 -21.69
N LEU A 65 -2.79 -6.30 -22.94
CA LEU A 65 -3.78 -5.31 -23.32
C LEU A 65 -4.92 -5.93 -24.16
N PRO A 66 -6.16 -5.43 -24.07
CA PRO A 66 -6.62 -4.39 -23.14
C PRO A 66 -6.69 -4.90 -21.70
N ARG A 67 -6.62 -3.99 -20.71
CA ARG A 67 -6.59 -4.35 -19.28
C ARG A 67 -7.52 -3.46 -18.46
N VAL A 68 -8.33 -4.07 -17.58
CA VAL A 68 -8.99 -3.34 -16.50
C VAL A 68 -7.99 -3.12 -15.36
N GLY A 69 -7.85 -1.89 -14.91
CA GLY A 69 -6.91 -1.53 -13.85
C GLY A 69 -7.35 -1.97 -12.45
N GLY A 70 -6.48 -1.73 -11.46
CA GLY A 70 -6.76 -1.93 -10.03
C GLY A 70 -6.41 -3.32 -9.50
N GLN A 71 -5.79 -3.33 -8.32
CA GLN A 71 -5.31 -4.57 -7.69
C GLN A 71 -6.16 -4.98 -6.48
N MET A 72 -6.93 -4.05 -5.90
CA MET A 72 -7.61 -4.28 -4.63
C MET A 72 -8.80 -3.36 -4.40
N GLY A 73 -9.69 -3.79 -3.51
CA GLY A 73 -10.84 -3.01 -3.11
C GLY A 73 -11.71 -3.73 -2.09
N ALA A 74 -12.85 -3.12 -1.78
CA ALA A 74 -13.90 -3.64 -0.92
C ALA A 74 -15.21 -3.78 -1.70
N GLY A 75 -15.98 -4.82 -1.40
CA GLY A 75 -17.26 -5.05 -2.07
C GLY A 75 -18.16 -6.02 -1.34
N VAL A 76 -19.27 -6.36 -1.97
CA VAL A 76 -20.30 -7.27 -1.44
C VAL A 76 -20.50 -8.43 -2.41
N VAL A 77 -20.57 -9.63 -1.90
CA VAL A 77 -20.86 -10.85 -2.67
C VAL A 77 -22.30 -10.77 -3.21
N VAL A 78 -22.45 -10.91 -4.53
CA VAL A 78 -23.76 -10.91 -5.21
C VAL A 78 -24.13 -12.24 -5.84
N ASP A 79 -23.12 -13.11 -6.10
CA ASP A 79 -23.31 -14.52 -6.50
C ASP A 79 -22.06 -15.31 -6.10
N THR A 80 -22.19 -16.62 -5.90
CA THR A 80 -21.05 -17.47 -5.54
C THR A 80 -21.16 -18.88 -6.08
N LYS A 81 -20.02 -19.41 -6.55
CA LYS A 81 -19.79 -20.83 -6.87
C LYS A 81 -18.77 -21.45 -5.92
N SER A 82 -18.59 -20.85 -4.75
CA SER A 82 -17.70 -21.34 -3.67
C SER A 82 -18.48 -21.48 -2.37
N PRO A 83 -18.28 -22.57 -1.60
CA PRO A 83 -18.93 -22.75 -0.30
C PRO A 83 -18.38 -21.82 0.80
N SER A 84 -17.25 -21.13 0.53
CA SER A 84 -16.58 -20.28 1.52
C SER A 84 -17.28 -18.94 1.77
N PHE A 85 -18.17 -18.50 0.87
CA PHE A 85 -18.85 -17.23 0.95
C PHE A 85 -20.34 -17.35 0.58
N LYS A 86 -21.16 -16.45 1.09
CA LYS A 86 -22.58 -16.33 0.77
C LYS A 86 -22.91 -14.93 0.26
N VAL A 87 -24.02 -14.83 -0.48
CA VAL A 87 -24.56 -13.55 -0.96
C VAL A 87 -24.81 -12.63 0.23
N GLY A 88 -24.34 -11.38 0.12
CA GLY A 88 -24.41 -10.37 1.16
C GLY A 88 -23.13 -10.26 2.03
N ASP A 89 -22.19 -11.21 1.94
CA ASP A 89 -20.94 -11.08 2.65
C ASP A 89 -20.14 -9.88 2.13
N ARG A 90 -19.62 -9.05 3.05
CA ARG A 90 -18.71 -7.97 2.73
C ARG A 90 -17.28 -8.49 2.70
N VAL A 91 -16.56 -8.20 1.62
CA VAL A 91 -15.25 -8.81 1.38
C VAL A 91 -14.21 -7.80 0.91
N PHE A 92 -13.00 -7.96 1.42
CA PHE A 92 -11.80 -7.46 0.76
C PHE A 92 -11.56 -8.27 -0.52
N VAL A 93 -11.23 -7.60 -1.61
CA VAL A 93 -10.81 -8.21 -2.87
C VAL A 93 -9.36 -7.85 -3.11
N THR A 94 -8.47 -8.84 -3.10
CA THR A 94 -7.05 -8.66 -3.42
C THR A 94 -6.47 -10.00 -3.85
N GLY A 95 -5.50 -10.00 -4.75
CA GLY A 95 -4.87 -11.25 -5.19
C GLY A 95 -3.79 -11.01 -6.22
N PRO A 96 -2.89 -11.98 -6.41
CA PRO A 96 -1.83 -11.88 -7.38
C PRO A 96 -2.40 -11.78 -8.80
N GLY A 97 -1.94 -10.79 -9.55
CA GLY A 97 -2.28 -10.63 -10.95
C GLY A 97 -3.44 -9.72 -11.29
N PHE A 98 -4.29 -9.31 -10.35
CA PHE A 98 -5.33 -8.31 -10.62
C PHE A 98 -4.72 -7.00 -11.13
N GLY A 99 -5.29 -6.46 -12.23
CA GLY A 99 -4.82 -5.23 -12.86
C GLY A 99 -3.46 -5.36 -13.59
N VAL A 100 -2.86 -6.56 -13.60
CA VAL A 100 -1.52 -6.84 -14.14
C VAL A 100 -1.62 -7.86 -15.28
N ILE A 101 -1.80 -9.13 -14.96
CA ILE A 101 -1.94 -10.25 -15.91
C ILE A 101 -3.40 -10.69 -16.07
N ALA A 102 -4.27 -10.27 -15.18
CA ALA A 102 -5.73 -10.46 -15.25
C ALA A 102 -6.42 -9.11 -15.04
N ASP A 103 -7.67 -9.01 -15.47
CA ASP A 103 -8.48 -7.82 -15.24
C ASP A 103 -8.63 -7.53 -13.76
N GLY A 104 -8.48 -6.25 -13.41
CA GLY A 104 -8.43 -5.77 -12.05
C GLY A 104 -9.79 -5.40 -11.44
N THR A 105 -9.71 -4.64 -10.35
CA THR A 105 -10.84 -4.30 -9.49
C THR A 105 -11.55 -3.00 -9.86
N TRP A 106 -11.02 -2.18 -10.77
CA TRP A 106 -11.63 -0.90 -11.16
C TRP A 106 -12.83 -1.10 -12.08
N ARG A 107 -13.85 -1.79 -11.59
CA ARG A 107 -15.10 -2.11 -12.29
C ARG A 107 -16.21 -2.44 -11.29
N GLU A 108 -17.45 -2.41 -11.74
CA GLU A 108 -18.63 -2.67 -10.90
C GLU A 108 -18.71 -4.12 -10.37
N LEU A 109 -18.35 -5.10 -11.20
CA LEU A 109 -18.38 -6.52 -10.82
C LEU A 109 -17.05 -7.21 -11.09
N VAL A 110 -16.58 -8.00 -10.12
CA VAL A 110 -15.39 -8.82 -10.22
C VAL A 110 -15.74 -10.28 -9.94
N ALA A 111 -15.46 -11.20 -10.88
CA ALA A 111 -15.44 -12.62 -10.60
C ALA A 111 -14.06 -12.99 -10.07
N ALA A 112 -13.94 -13.24 -8.78
CA ALA A 112 -12.68 -13.48 -8.08
C ALA A 112 -12.60 -14.92 -7.56
N PRO A 113 -11.42 -15.57 -7.61
CA PRO A 113 -11.19 -16.80 -6.85
C PRO A 113 -11.49 -16.59 -5.36
N ALA A 114 -12.13 -17.55 -4.70
CA ALA A 114 -12.45 -17.43 -3.28
C ALA A 114 -11.19 -17.16 -2.40
N ALA A 115 -10.03 -17.67 -2.79
CA ALA A 115 -8.76 -17.43 -2.11
C ALA A 115 -8.27 -15.98 -2.21
N SER A 116 -8.84 -15.17 -3.11
CA SER A 116 -8.55 -13.73 -3.27
C SER A 116 -9.46 -12.85 -2.41
N LEU A 117 -10.29 -13.45 -1.57
CA LEU A 117 -11.27 -12.75 -0.75
C LEU A 117 -11.02 -12.98 0.73
N MET A 118 -11.26 -11.94 1.53
CA MET A 118 -11.24 -12.00 2.99
C MET A 118 -12.46 -11.26 3.55
N PRO A 119 -13.09 -11.74 4.64
CA PRO A 119 -14.22 -11.03 5.24
C PRO A 119 -13.81 -9.66 5.80
N ILE A 120 -14.64 -8.64 5.56
CA ILE A 120 -14.51 -7.32 6.19
C ILE A 120 -15.24 -7.35 7.54
N PRO A 121 -14.59 -6.93 8.65
CA PRO A 121 -15.27 -6.75 9.94
C PRO A 121 -16.49 -5.83 9.80
N SER A 122 -17.61 -6.17 10.44
CA SER A 122 -18.91 -5.51 10.21
C SER A 122 -18.92 -4.01 10.50
N HIS A 123 -18.09 -3.55 11.44
CA HIS A 123 -18.00 -2.14 11.85
C HIS A 123 -17.01 -1.32 11.00
N ILE A 124 -16.25 -1.94 10.10
CA ILE A 124 -15.36 -1.25 9.16
C ILE A 124 -16.16 -0.91 7.91
N ASP A 125 -16.22 0.35 7.51
CA ASP A 125 -16.86 0.77 6.27
C ASP A 125 -16.02 0.41 5.03
N ASP A 126 -16.61 0.54 3.85
CA ASP A 126 -15.97 0.10 2.59
C ASP A 126 -14.79 0.98 2.19
N ASP A 127 -14.81 2.27 2.54
CA ASP A 127 -13.71 3.19 2.24
C ASP A 127 -12.48 2.87 3.10
N HIS A 128 -12.65 2.66 4.41
CA HIS A 128 -11.55 2.25 5.29
C HIS A 128 -11.05 0.84 4.94
N ALA A 129 -11.94 -0.07 4.54
CA ALA A 129 -11.53 -1.40 4.06
C ALA A 129 -10.68 -1.31 2.78
N ALA A 130 -11.10 -0.52 1.79
CA ALA A 130 -10.32 -0.31 0.57
C ALA A 130 -8.99 0.42 0.86
N ALA A 131 -8.99 1.42 1.76
CA ALA A 131 -7.80 2.16 2.16
C ALA A 131 -6.79 1.28 2.89
N PHE A 132 -7.24 0.33 3.71
CA PHE A 132 -6.37 -0.65 4.39
C PHE A 132 -5.54 -1.49 3.42
N LEU A 133 -6.14 -1.91 2.31
CA LEU A 133 -5.43 -2.68 1.29
C LEU A 133 -4.54 -1.81 0.39
N ALA A 134 -4.96 -0.56 0.12
CA ALA A 134 -4.32 0.29 -0.88
C ALA A 134 -2.85 0.56 -0.55
N GLY A 135 -1.93 0.13 -1.44
CA GLY A 135 -0.50 0.34 -1.31
C GLY A 135 0.25 -0.68 -0.45
N ALA A 136 -0.43 -1.64 0.16
CA ALA A 136 0.15 -2.75 0.92
C ALA A 136 1.13 -2.34 2.06
N GLY A 137 1.12 -1.10 2.50
CA GLY A 137 2.12 -0.59 3.46
C GLY A 137 2.01 -1.26 4.84
N TYR A 138 0.80 -1.60 5.32
CA TYR A 138 0.62 -2.37 6.54
C TYR A 138 1.27 -3.76 6.45
N LEU A 139 1.04 -4.47 5.34
CA LEU A 139 1.61 -5.79 5.13
C LEU A 139 3.14 -5.72 5.01
N VAL A 140 3.66 -4.71 4.31
CA VAL A 140 5.11 -4.45 4.21
C VAL A 140 5.68 -4.17 5.59
N GLY A 141 5.14 -3.20 6.34
CA GLY A 141 5.63 -2.83 7.67
C GLY A 141 5.61 -4.01 8.64
N TYR A 142 4.52 -4.80 8.63
CA TYR A 142 4.40 -5.98 9.48
C TYR A 142 5.44 -7.05 9.12
N LEU A 143 5.53 -7.47 7.86
CA LEU A 143 6.47 -8.50 7.42
C LEU A 143 7.94 -8.07 7.58
N VAL A 144 8.25 -6.79 7.33
CA VAL A 144 9.61 -6.30 7.57
C VAL A 144 9.95 -6.44 9.04
N LEU A 145 9.08 -6.02 9.93
CA LEU A 145 9.39 -6.04 11.37
C LEU A 145 9.38 -7.45 11.94
N THR A 146 8.40 -8.31 11.59
CA THR A 146 8.27 -9.64 12.21
C THR A 146 9.15 -10.70 11.56
N GLU A 147 9.14 -10.77 10.23
CA GLU A 147 9.75 -11.89 9.49
C GLU A 147 11.13 -11.54 8.91
N PHE A 148 11.35 -10.25 8.56
CA PHE A 148 12.52 -9.88 7.80
C PHE A 148 13.68 -9.38 8.66
N VAL A 149 13.39 -8.60 9.73
CA VAL A 149 14.42 -8.04 10.62
C VAL A 149 14.39 -8.62 12.04
N ALA A 150 13.40 -9.46 12.38
CA ALA A 150 13.18 -10.01 13.72
C ALA A 150 13.16 -8.90 14.80
N PHE A 151 12.33 -7.87 14.57
CA PHE A 151 12.16 -6.73 15.44
C PHE A 151 11.76 -7.16 16.85
N LYS A 152 12.32 -6.47 17.84
CA LYS A 152 12.02 -6.69 19.26
C LYS A 152 11.37 -5.45 19.85
N PRO A 153 10.41 -5.60 20.79
CA PRO A 153 9.90 -4.46 21.54
C PRO A 153 11.04 -3.61 22.14
N ALA A 154 10.78 -2.33 22.27
CA ALA A 154 11.72 -1.29 22.69
C ALA A 154 12.81 -0.90 21.68
N GLN A 155 12.91 -1.53 20.52
CA GLN A 155 13.73 -1.03 19.42
C GLN A 155 13.09 0.21 18.77
N SER A 156 13.92 1.01 18.10
CA SER A 156 13.52 2.22 17.37
C SER A 156 13.40 1.96 15.87
N VAL A 157 12.40 2.59 15.23
CA VAL A 157 12.12 2.44 13.80
C VAL A 157 12.05 3.81 13.13
N LEU A 158 12.70 3.93 11.98
CA LEU A 158 12.52 5.04 11.05
C LEU A 158 11.85 4.52 9.77
N ALA A 159 10.69 5.08 9.42
CA ALA A 159 10.01 4.80 8.16
C ALA A 159 9.75 6.12 7.43
N PRO A 160 10.64 6.55 6.51
CA PRO A 160 10.50 7.82 5.81
C PRO A 160 9.23 7.93 4.96
N GLY A 161 8.70 9.16 4.83
CA GLY A 161 7.58 9.46 3.93
C GLY A 161 6.21 9.26 4.57
N ILE A 162 5.91 10.01 5.63
CA ILE A 162 4.65 9.92 6.42
C ILE A 162 3.37 10.08 5.59
N GLY A 163 3.40 10.76 4.45
CA GLY A 163 2.24 10.88 3.57
C GLY A 163 1.94 9.63 2.75
N GLY A 164 2.92 8.72 2.61
CA GLY A 164 2.83 7.52 1.77
C GLY A 164 2.47 6.25 2.56
N ALA A 165 2.18 5.17 1.80
CA ALA A 165 1.81 3.86 2.34
C ALA A 165 2.83 3.33 3.34
N VAL A 166 4.07 3.15 2.88
CA VAL A 166 5.10 2.49 3.68
C VAL A 166 5.43 3.31 4.92
N GLY A 167 5.66 4.62 4.77
CA GLY A 167 6.06 5.47 5.90
C GLY A 167 5.00 5.55 6.99
N MET A 168 3.76 5.88 6.62
CA MET A 168 2.65 6.03 7.58
C MET A 168 2.30 4.72 8.28
N GLU A 169 2.13 3.67 7.50
CA GLU A 169 1.61 2.41 8.00
C GLU A 169 2.66 1.64 8.79
N SER A 170 3.94 1.69 8.37
CA SER A 170 5.03 1.08 9.17
C SER A 170 5.20 1.73 10.53
N VAL A 171 4.97 3.05 10.67
CA VAL A 171 4.97 3.71 11.99
C VAL A 171 3.85 3.17 12.88
N GLN A 172 2.64 2.98 12.34
CA GLN A 172 1.53 2.40 13.12
C GLN A 172 1.85 0.96 13.55
N ILE A 173 2.38 0.15 12.63
CA ILE A 173 2.79 -1.23 12.95
C ILE A 173 3.92 -1.25 13.99
N ALA A 174 4.95 -0.41 13.84
CA ALA A 174 6.05 -0.33 14.80
C ALA A 174 5.54 0.01 16.21
N ARG A 175 4.61 0.96 16.34
CA ARG A 175 3.96 1.30 17.62
C ARG A 175 3.18 0.11 18.19
N LYS A 176 2.37 -0.56 17.37
CA LYS A 176 1.59 -1.74 17.79
C LYS A 176 2.50 -2.88 18.26
N LEU A 177 3.69 -3.03 17.67
CA LEU A 177 4.67 -4.04 18.05
C LEU A 177 5.59 -3.61 19.22
N GLY A 178 5.36 -2.43 19.82
CA GLY A 178 6.07 -1.96 21.00
C GLY A 178 7.40 -1.27 20.72
N ALA A 179 7.54 -0.58 19.59
CA ALA A 179 8.69 0.28 19.33
C ALA A 179 8.81 1.35 20.42
N SER A 180 10.03 1.58 20.95
CA SER A 180 10.29 2.68 21.87
C SER A 180 10.21 4.04 21.17
N LEU A 181 10.48 4.07 19.87
CA LEU A 181 10.45 5.26 19.03
C LEU A 181 10.11 4.85 17.60
N ALA A 182 9.06 5.44 17.05
CA ALA A 182 8.65 5.25 15.64
C ALA A 182 8.66 6.62 14.94
N ILE A 183 9.66 6.84 14.09
CA ILE A 183 9.94 8.10 13.40
C ILE A 183 9.51 8.01 11.95
N SER A 184 8.97 9.10 11.41
CA SER A 184 8.81 9.27 9.98
C SER A 184 9.29 10.65 9.52
N THR A 185 9.15 10.94 8.22
CA THR A 185 9.56 12.21 7.64
C THR A 185 8.44 12.82 6.82
N ALA A 186 8.36 14.13 6.79
CA ALA A 186 7.53 14.92 5.90
C ALA A 186 8.39 15.77 4.97
N SER A 187 8.03 15.83 3.69
CA SER A 187 8.75 16.66 2.71
C SER A 187 8.40 18.15 2.78
N THR A 188 7.34 18.50 3.51
CA THR A 188 6.87 19.89 3.69
C THR A 188 6.29 20.06 5.09
N SER A 189 6.35 21.29 5.64
CA SER A 189 5.75 21.63 6.93
C SER A 189 4.26 21.32 6.98
N ALA A 190 3.51 21.58 5.91
CA ALA A 190 2.08 21.27 5.85
C ALA A 190 1.78 19.77 6.01
N LYS A 191 2.63 18.89 5.49
CA LYS A 191 2.51 17.44 5.71
C LYS A 191 2.90 17.04 7.14
N ALA A 192 3.91 17.68 7.71
CA ALA A 192 4.30 17.46 9.11
C ALA A 192 3.16 17.87 10.07
N GLU A 193 2.55 19.03 9.85
CA GLU A 193 1.39 19.50 10.63
C GLU A 193 0.21 18.54 10.54
N LYS A 194 -0.15 18.07 9.32
CA LYS A 194 -1.19 17.05 9.14
C LYS A 194 -0.86 15.75 9.87
N ALA A 195 0.40 15.33 9.86
CA ALA A 195 0.83 14.13 10.56
C ALA A 195 0.70 14.30 12.08
N HIS A 196 1.14 15.43 12.63
CA HIS A 196 0.99 15.73 14.06
C HIS A 196 -0.50 15.78 14.46
N ALA A 197 -1.35 16.42 13.67
CA ALA A 197 -2.80 16.43 13.89
C ALA A 197 -3.43 15.02 13.85
N GLY A 198 -2.83 14.12 13.05
CA GLY A 198 -3.19 12.69 12.98
C GLY A 198 -2.56 11.81 14.06
N GLY A 199 -1.90 12.39 15.09
CA GLY A 199 -1.33 11.65 16.21
C GLY A 199 0.07 11.03 15.94
N TYR A 200 0.78 11.48 14.90
CA TYR A 200 2.16 11.07 14.65
C TYR A 200 3.13 12.05 15.33
N GLU A 201 3.62 11.68 16.52
CA GLU A 201 4.44 12.58 17.36
C GLU A 201 5.84 12.86 16.80
N HIS A 202 6.48 11.84 16.20
CA HIS A 202 7.88 11.90 15.78
C HIS A 202 7.99 11.98 14.26
N VAL A 203 7.75 13.16 13.73
CA VAL A 203 7.86 13.46 12.30
C VAL A 203 8.92 14.53 12.08
N ILE A 204 9.91 14.20 11.26
CA ILE A 204 10.98 15.12 10.85
C ILE A 204 10.50 15.91 9.65
N ASP A 205 10.45 17.23 9.76
CA ASP A 205 10.15 18.14 8.66
C ASP A 205 11.41 18.42 7.84
N LEU A 206 11.57 17.70 6.72
CA LEU A 206 12.73 17.82 5.84
C LEU A 206 12.84 19.17 5.11
N SER A 207 11.82 20.06 5.23
CA SER A 207 11.93 21.43 4.74
C SER A 207 12.61 22.35 5.74
N ARG A 208 12.83 21.91 7.00
CA ARG A 208 13.40 22.71 8.10
C ARG A 208 14.69 22.14 8.67
N GLU A 209 14.85 20.83 8.65
CA GLU A 209 16.06 20.17 9.18
C GLU A 209 16.46 18.99 8.28
N SER A 210 17.74 18.57 8.34
CA SER A 210 18.17 17.35 7.66
C SER A 210 17.58 16.11 8.33
N LEU A 211 17.46 15.00 7.59
CA LEU A 211 17.03 13.73 8.17
C LEU A 211 17.93 13.33 9.34
N ARG A 212 19.24 13.48 9.15
CA ARG A 212 20.24 13.11 10.15
C ARG A 212 20.06 13.92 11.43
N ASP A 213 19.96 15.24 11.33
CA ASP A 213 19.81 16.10 12.52
C ASP A 213 18.53 15.76 13.28
N GLY A 214 17.41 15.56 12.55
CA GLY A 214 16.14 15.16 13.15
C GLY A 214 16.21 13.80 13.86
N VAL A 215 16.83 12.79 13.24
CA VAL A 215 17.00 11.48 13.87
C VAL A 215 17.91 11.59 15.10
N MET A 216 19.05 12.28 15.00
CA MET A 216 19.96 12.43 16.14
C MET A 216 19.31 13.18 17.29
N ARG A 217 18.54 14.22 17.01
CA ARG A 217 17.75 14.95 18.00
C ARG A 217 16.76 14.03 18.73
N LEU A 218 15.99 13.22 17.99
CA LEU A 218 14.95 12.34 18.55
C LEU A 218 15.54 11.13 19.30
N THR A 219 16.74 10.68 18.92
CA THR A 219 17.38 9.48 19.49
C THR A 219 18.48 9.80 20.51
N GLY A 220 18.70 11.07 20.85
CA GLY A 220 19.80 11.48 21.73
C GLY A 220 21.20 11.13 21.16
N GLY A 221 21.36 11.26 19.84
CA GLY A 221 22.63 11.02 19.13
C GLY A 221 22.92 9.55 18.79
N LYS A 222 22.01 8.60 19.13
CA LYS A 222 22.29 7.15 18.98
C LYS A 222 22.00 6.60 17.58
N GLY A 223 21.01 7.16 16.89
CA GLY A 223 20.44 6.60 15.67
C GLY A 223 19.32 5.58 15.96
N VAL A 224 18.89 4.83 14.92
CA VAL A 224 17.74 3.91 14.98
C VAL A 224 18.16 2.46 14.71
N ASP A 225 17.42 1.50 15.30
CA ASP A 225 17.67 0.06 15.10
C ASP A 225 17.26 -0.43 13.70
N VAL A 226 16.12 0.06 13.20
CA VAL A 226 15.55 -0.42 11.94
C VAL A 226 15.11 0.77 11.07
N ILE A 227 15.44 0.69 9.78
CA ILE A 227 14.92 1.60 8.76
C ILE A 227 14.11 0.82 7.75
N ILE A 228 12.89 1.31 7.47
CA ILE A 228 11.98 0.76 6.44
C ILE A 228 11.85 1.81 5.34
N ASP A 229 12.67 1.70 4.30
CA ASP A 229 12.73 2.73 3.26
C ASP A 229 11.84 2.40 2.06
N GLY A 230 10.69 3.09 1.97
CA GLY A 230 9.81 3.10 0.81
C GLY A 230 10.09 4.26 -0.15
N VAL A 231 10.98 5.18 0.20
CA VAL A 231 11.26 6.41 -0.57
C VAL A 231 12.40 6.19 -1.55
N GLY A 232 13.53 5.68 -1.09
CA GLY A 232 14.70 5.51 -1.95
C GLY A 232 15.36 6.84 -2.37
N GLY A 233 16.16 6.78 -3.44
CA GLY A 233 16.79 7.94 -4.03
C GLY A 233 17.80 8.63 -3.10
N LYS A 234 17.84 9.95 -3.16
CA LYS A 234 18.82 10.75 -2.38
C LYS A 234 18.71 10.55 -0.86
N LEU A 235 17.51 10.23 -0.36
CA LEU A 235 17.29 10.07 1.08
C LEU A 235 17.95 8.81 1.64
N THR A 236 18.14 7.77 0.82
CA THR A 236 18.70 6.47 1.24
C THR A 236 20.06 6.59 1.88
N GLY A 237 20.99 7.38 1.30
CA GLY A 237 22.33 7.52 1.84
C GLY A 237 22.34 8.22 3.21
N GLU A 238 21.55 9.27 3.36
CA GLU A 238 21.43 9.99 4.62
C GLU A 238 20.75 9.12 5.70
N ALA A 239 19.69 8.40 5.32
CA ALA A 239 18.97 7.48 6.19
C ALA A 239 19.88 6.33 6.68
N LEU A 240 20.70 5.75 5.79
CA LEU A 240 21.66 4.71 6.17
C LEU A 240 22.64 5.22 7.25
N GLY A 241 23.08 6.48 7.14
CA GLY A 241 23.88 7.16 8.15
C GLY A 241 23.19 7.35 9.50
N CYS A 242 21.87 7.17 9.58
CA CYS A 242 21.09 7.26 10.81
C CYS A 242 20.93 5.93 11.57
N LEU A 243 21.41 4.79 11.03
CA LEU A 243 21.43 3.52 11.78
C LEU A 243 22.36 3.59 12.98
N LEU A 244 21.97 2.94 14.07
CA LEU A 244 22.90 2.60 15.15
C LEU A 244 23.77 1.38 14.74
N PRO A 245 24.87 1.10 15.44
CA PRO A 245 25.71 -0.07 15.16
C PRO A 245 24.92 -1.38 15.23
N GLY A 246 25.05 -2.23 14.19
CA GLY A 246 24.31 -3.48 14.04
C GLY A 246 22.88 -3.35 13.51
N GLY A 247 22.44 -2.12 13.25
CA GLY A 247 21.09 -1.83 12.75
C GLY A 247 20.80 -2.41 11.36
N THR A 248 19.52 -2.49 11.01
CA THR A 248 19.06 -3.08 9.74
C THR A 248 18.34 -2.04 8.90
N TYR A 249 18.75 -1.94 7.63
CA TYR A 249 18.12 -1.12 6.60
C TYR A 249 17.35 -2.02 5.62
N ALA A 250 16.03 -1.94 5.63
CA ALA A 250 15.17 -2.63 4.69
C ALA A 250 14.81 -1.71 3.51
N VAL A 251 15.32 -2.03 2.32
CA VAL A 251 14.97 -1.35 1.07
C VAL A 251 13.67 -1.93 0.56
N VAL A 252 12.59 -1.14 0.56
CA VAL A 252 11.24 -1.59 0.26
C VAL A 252 10.70 -0.97 -1.04
N GLY A 253 11.08 0.29 -1.31
CA GLY A 253 10.55 1.04 -2.43
C GLY A 253 11.53 2.08 -2.98
N TYR A 254 11.08 2.77 -4.03
CA TYR A 254 11.88 3.75 -4.77
C TYR A 254 11.04 4.94 -5.26
N ALA A 255 10.06 5.37 -4.47
CA ALA A 255 9.16 6.47 -4.84
C ALA A 255 9.88 7.81 -5.09
N GLY A 256 11.03 8.03 -4.47
CA GLY A 256 11.89 9.20 -4.64
C GLY A 256 13.06 9.01 -5.60
N GLY A 257 13.27 7.79 -6.13
CA GLY A 257 14.32 7.47 -7.09
C GLY A 257 14.84 6.04 -6.97
N ARG A 258 15.36 5.51 -8.07
CA ARG A 258 15.90 4.13 -8.17
C ARG A 258 17.39 4.05 -7.82
N GLU A 259 18.10 5.17 -7.87
CA GLU A 259 19.53 5.27 -7.63
C GLU A 259 19.80 6.01 -6.33
N ALA A 260 20.77 5.57 -5.56
CA ALA A 260 21.18 6.17 -4.31
C ALA A 260 22.71 6.21 -4.20
N SER A 261 23.21 7.32 -3.66
CA SER A 261 24.63 7.42 -3.25
C SER A 261 24.72 7.14 -1.74
N VAL A 262 25.59 6.24 -1.35
CA VAL A 262 25.78 5.83 0.06
C VAL A 262 27.25 6.00 0.47
N ASN A 263 27.47 6.39 1.73
CA ASN A 263 28.81 6.40 2.30
C ASN A 263 29.15 4.98 2.83
N LEU A 264 30.14 4.34 2.25
CA LEU A 264 30.54 2.98 2.63
C LEU A 264 30.98 2.88 4.09
N THR A 265 31.50 3.96 4.69
CA THR A 265 31.86 3.95 6.10
C THR A 265 30.66 3.80 7.04
N ASP A 266 29.46 4.26 6.63
CA ASP A 266 28.24 4.04 7.40
C ASP A 266 27.82 2.57 7.41
N ILE A 267 28.18 1.82 6.37
CA ILE A 267 27.98 0.36 6.34
C ILE A 267 29.04 -0.35 7.17
N ILE A 268 30.31 -0.03 6.93
CA ILE A 268 31.45 -0.74 7.55
C ILE A 268 31.51 -0.51 9.06
N TRP A 269 31.53 0.74 9.49
CA TRP A 269 31.75 1.07 10.91
C TRP A 269 30.57 0.76 11.80
N LYS A 270 29.36 0.72 11.20
CA LYS A 270 28.14 0.35 11.91
C LYS A 270 27.82 -1.14 11.81
N ALA A 271 28.58 -1.91 11.02
CA ALA A 271 28.22 -3.29 10.68
C ALA A 271 26.73 -3.38 10.24
N ALA A 272 26.29 -2.41 9.42
CA ALA A 272 24.91 -2.26 9.00
C ALA A 272 24.47 -3.41 8.11
N LYS A 273 23.23 -3.89 8.31
CA LYS A 273 22.61 -4.93 7.48
C LYS A 273 21.70 -4.25 6.47
N VAL A 274 22.09 -4.22 5.19
CA VAL A 274 21.28 -3.67 4.11
C VAL A 274 20.64 -4.81 3.32
N ARG A 275 19.30 -4.84 3.25
CA ARG A 275 18.54 -5.94 2.62
C ARG A 275 17.39 -5.41 1.79
N GLY A 276 17.19 -5.98 0.58
CA GLY A 276 16.03 -5.72 -0.26
C GLY A 276 14.82 -6.57 0.16
N PHE A 277 13.66 -5.96 0.25
CA PHE A 277 12.39 -6.62 0.57
C PHE A 277 11.61 -6.96 -0.71
N THR A 278 11.04 -8.14 -0.76
CA THR A 278 10.05 -8.54 -1.79
C THR A 278 9.06 -9.55 -1.22
N PHE A 279 7.78 -9.42 -1.59
CA PHE A 279 6.76 -10.41 -1.22
C PHE A 279 7.05 -11.83 -1.71
N ARG A 280 7.81 -11.97 -2.81
CA ARG A 280 8.22 -13.27 -3.36
C ARG A 280 9.13 -14.08 -2.43
N ALA A 281 9.70 -13.45 -1.41
CA ALA A 281 10.53 -14.13 -0.42
C ALA A 281 9.72 -14.87 0.66
N PHE A 282 8.39 -14.71 0.67
CA PHE A 282 7.52 -15.29 1.71
C PHE A 282 6.60 -16.34 1.12
N ALA A 283 6.38 -17.41 1.88
CA ALA A 283 5.39 -18.43 1.55
C ALA A 283 3.96 -17.85 1.56
N PRO A 284 3.05 -18.34 0.72
CA PRO A 284 1.66 -17.87 0.68
C PRO A 284 0.98 -17.93 2.06
N GLU A 285 1.28 -18.95 2.85
CA GLU A 285 0.75 -19.15 4.21
C GLU A 285 1.19 -18.06 5.17
N THR A 286 2.45 -17.60 5.07
CA THR A 286 2.99 -16.47 5.85
C THR A 286 2.26 -15.17 5.49
N LEU A 287 2.05 -14.92 4.19
CA LEU A 287 1.31 -13.75 3.72
C LEU A 287 -0.14 -13.76 4.23
N ALA A 288 -0.81 -14.91 4.14
CA ALA A 288 -2.19 -15.06 4.62
C ALA A 288 -2.31 -14.88 6.14
N ALA A 289 -1.37 -15.45 6.91
CA ALA A 289 -1.32 -15.26 8.37
C ALA A 289 -1.08 -13.80 8.76
N ALA A 290 -0.17 -13.11 8.08
CA ALA A 290 0.09 -11.69 8.28
C ALA A 290 -1.15 -10.84 7.97
N GLN A 291 -1.84 -11.09 6.85
CA GLN A 291 -3.08 -10.40 6.50
C GLN A 291 -4.17 -10.61 7.55
N LYS A 292 -4.36 -11.85 8.03
CA LYS A 292 -5.33 -12.14 9.09
C LYS A 292 -5.02 -11.35 10.38
N THR A 293 -3.75 -11.30 10.79
CA THR A 293 -3.32 -10.53 11.96
C THR A 293 -3.60 -9.03 11.77
N LEU A 294 -3.31 -8.49 10.59
CA LEU A 294 -3.53 -7.09 10.28
C LEU A 294 -5.02 -6.71 10.23
N ILE A 295 -5.89 -7.60 9.74
CA ILE A 295 -7.35 -7.43 9.82
C ILE A 295 -7.79 -7.40 11.29
N GLY A 296 -7.19 -8.21 12.16
CA GLY A 296 -7.38 -8.12 13.62
C GLY A 296 -7.00 -6.75 14.16
N TYR A 297 -5.82 -6.23 13.82
CA TYR A 297 -5.38 -4.89 14.25
C TYR A 297 -6.29 -3.76 13.75
N LEU A 298 -6.77 -3.87 12.51
CA LEU A 298 -7.76 -2.95 11.95
C LEU A 298 -9.08 -3.01 12.74
N SER A 299 -9.56 -4.23 13.02
CA SER A 299 -10.80 -4.48 13.77
C SER A 299 -10.74 -3.96 15.22
N GLU A 300 -9.57 -4.03 15.84
CA GLU A 300 -9.32 -3.50 17.20
C GLU A 300 -9.11 -1.98 17.22
N GLY A 301 -9.03 -1.32 16.05
CA GLY A 301 -8.67 0.09 15.96
C GLY A 301 -7.20 0.40 16.27
N ALA A 302 -6.34 -0.63 16.34
CA ALA A 302 -4.91 -0.47 16.61
C ALA A 302 -4.15 0.12 15.42
N ILE A 303 -4.70 -0.03 14.22
CA ILE A 303 -4.25 0.62 12.98
C ILE A 303 -5.45 1.28 12.30
N GLN A 304 -5.24 2.46 11.70
CA GLN A 304 -6.29 3.23 11.07
C GLN A 304 -5.79 3.81 9.73
N PRO A 305 -6.36 3.38 8.60
CA PRO A 305 -6.03 3.94 7.30
C PRO A 305 -6.45 5.42 7.23
N THR A 306 -5.56 6.26 6.73
CA THR A 306 -5.87 7.67 6.47
C THR A 306 -6.29 7.83 5.01
N ILE A 307 -7.49 8.38 4.78
CA ILE A 307 -8.04 8.63 3.44
C ILE A 307 -7.79 10.11 3.10
N ALA A 308 -7.10 10.35 1.99
CA ALA A 308 -6.84 11.70 1.51
C ALA A 308 -8.00 12.22 0.66
N LYS A 309 -8.50 11.38 -0.27
CA LYS A 309 -9.59 11.74 -1.18
C LYS A 309 -10.26 10.50 -1.79
N VAL A 310 -11.56 10.61 -1.98
CA VAL A 310 -12.37 9.62 -2.72
C VAL A 310 -12.89 10.28 -3.98
N PHE A 311 -12.65 9.65 -5.13
CA PHE A 311 -13.13 10.09 -6.44
C PHE A 311 -14.27 9.16 -6.90
N PRO A 312 -15.16 9.56 -7.81
CA PRO A 312 -15.98 8.61 -8.54
C PRO A 312 -15.12 7.74 -9.45
N LEU A 313 -15.56 6.50 -9.74
CA LEU A 313 -14.81 5.59 -10.62
C LEU A 313 -14.57 6.19 -12.01
N SER A 314 -15.53 6.98 -12.52
CA SER A 314 -15.41 7.70 -13.81
C SER A 314 -14.19 8.60 -13.92
N ASP A 315 -13.70 9.12 -12.80
CA ASP A 315 -12.62 10.09 -12.72
C ASP A 315 -11.24 9.44 -12.47
N ALA A 316 -11.08 8.17 -12.83
CA ALA A 316 -9.88 7.39 -12.56
C ALA A 316 -8.58 8.06 -13.08
N ALA A 317 -8.63 8.75 -14.24
CA ALA A 317 -7.47 9.46 -14.77
C ALA A 317 -6.99 10.56 -13.83
N ASP A 318 -7.92 11.35 -13.28
CA ASP A 318 -7.63 12.43 -12.33
C ASP A 318 -7.25 11.89 -10.96
N ALA A 319 -7.90 10.82 -10.52
CA ALA A 319 -7.57 10.15 -9.26
C ALA A 319 -6.12 9.60 -9.26
N VAL A 320 -5.69 8.94 -10.34
CA VAL A 320 -4.32 8.47 -10.49
C VAL A 320 -3.33 9.63 -10.59
N ARG A 321 -3.67 10.69 -11.36
CA ARG A 321 -2.84 11.90 -11.45
C ARG A 321 -2.66 12.54 -10.08
N HIS A 322 -3.74 12.73 -9.33
CA HIS A 322 -3.71 13.29 -7.97
C HIS A 322 -2.77 12.49 -7.04
N LEU A 323 -2.87 11.14 -7.07
CA LEU A 323 -1.97 10.31 -6.26
C LEU A 323 -0.49 10.52 -6.62
N ILE A 324 -0.17 10.56 -7.93
CA ILE A 324 1.22 10.53 -8.39
C ILE A 324 1.88 11.91 -8.33
N GLU A 325 1.17 12.95 -8.77
CA GLU A 325 1.74 14.29 -8.91
C GLU A 325 1.64 15.11 -7.61
N GLU A 326 0.48 15.09 -6.95
CA GLU A 326 0.28 15.85 -5.72
C GLU A 326 0.77 15.12 -4.47
N ARG A 327 0.88 13.79 -4.53
CA ARG A 327 1.36 12.96 -3.42
C ARG A 327 0.66 13.32 -2.10
N PRO A 328 -0.68 13.16 -2.03
CA PRO A 328 -1.47 13.61 -0.90
C PRO A 328 -1.08 12.86 0.40
N PHE A 329 -1.50 13.40 1.54
CA PHE A 329 -1.35 12.75 2.83
C PHE A 329 -2.48 11.73 3.03
N GLY A 330 -2.19 10.46 2.83
CA GLY A 330 -3.17 9.37 2.92
C GLY A 330 -3.48 8.70 1.59
N ARG A 331 -4.53 7.87 1.58
CA ARG A 331 -4.93 7.02 0.45
C ARG A 331 -5.85 7.75 -0.51
N VAL A 332 -5.68 7.50 -1.78
CA VAL A 332 -6.62 7.91 -2.83
C VAL A 332 -7.44 6.70 -3.23
N LEU A 333 -8.75 6.86 -3.23
CA LEU A 333 -9.72 5.80 -3.49
C LEU A 333 -10.64 6.22 -4.62
N MET A 334 -11.31 5.24 -5.23
CA MET A 334 -12.44 5.49 -6.12
C MET A 334 -13.66 4.74 -5.62
N ARG A 335 -14.81 5.44 -5.58
CA ARG A 335 -16.10 4.83 -5.26
C ARG A 335 -16.77 4.35 -6.53
N VAL A 336 -17.23 3.12 -6.47
CA VAL A 336 -18.02 2.51 -7.54
C VAL A 336 -19.48 2.83 -7.24
N GLU A 337 -20.11 3.57 -8.13
CA GLU A 337 -21.53 3.93 -8.02
C GLU A 337 -22.43 2.70 -8.27
N ASP A 338 -23.62 2.69 -7.63
CA ASP A 338 -24.62 1.60 -7.78
C ASP A 338 -25.30 1.61 -9.15
#